data_aa245ae9824859942f90b8de2e9ed926
#
_entry.id   aa245ae9824859942f90b8de2e9ed926
#
_cell.length_a   1.000
_cell.length_b   1.000
_cell.length_c   1.000
_cell.angle_alpha   90.00
_cell.angle_beta   90.00
_cell.angle_gamma   90.00
#
_symmetry.space_group_name_H-M   'P 1'
#
loop_
_entity.id
_entity.type
_entity.pdbx_description
1 polymer ?
#
loop_
_entity_poly.entity_id
_entity_poly.type
_entity_poly.pdbx_seq_one_letter_code
_entity_poly.pdbx_strand_id
1 'polypeptide(L)'
;TTASLLSGRKDIIVVSSVSCLYGMADPTAFASKVTHIFRGMKIDRDALLRCFVDAFYVNNKVEFKSGCFRVNGDTVDLFPAIETFDGVAYRIEFWGNEIDRIASFEPLSGREIDEQEELNVYPTNLFVTSKERMAEAIGQIDVDLGKQVEYFKEIGKPYEAKRLYERVVFDLEMIRELGHCSGIENYSRYFDGRNAGERPYCLLDYFPKDFLLVIDESHV
;
A
#
# COMPACT_ATOMS: atom_id res chain seq x y z
N THR A 1 -10.18 0.16 -5.13
CA THR A 1 -10.66 -1.19 -5.55
C THR A 1 -10.26 -2.25 -4.53
N THR A 2 -8.95 -2.46 -4.23
CA THR A 2 -8.47 -3.50 -3.31
C THR A 2 -9.06 -3.37 -1.91
N ALA A 3 -9.06 -2.17 -1.34
CA ALA A 3 -9.68 -1.90 -0.05
C ALA A 3 -11.18 -2.24 -0.03
N SER A 4 -11.90 -1.85 -1.07
CA SER A 4 -13.33 -2.16 -1.19
C SER A 4 -13.56 -3.68 -1.26
N LEU A 5 -12.75 -4.42 -2.01
CA LEU A 5 -12.83 -5.88 -2.10
C LEU A 5 -12.57 -6.56 -0.74
N LEU A 6 -11.61 -6.04 0.03
CA LEU A 6 -11.27 -6.57 1.36
C LEU A 6 -12.21 -6.11 2.47
N SER A 7 -13.07 -5.10 2.24
CA SER A 7 -14.04 -4.63 3.23
C SER A 7 -15.22 -5.58 3.48
N GLY A 8 -15.29 -6.70 2.75
CA GLY A 8 -16.38 -7.68 2.85
C GLY A 8 -17.69 -7.27 2.15
N ARG A 9 -17.70 -6.12 1.46
CA ARG A 9 -18.85 -5.69 0.65
C ARG A 9 -19.08 -6.67 -0.51
N LYS A 10 -20.35 -6.85 -0.89
CA LYS A 10 -20.76 -7.73 -2.00
C LYS A 10 -21.37 -6.97 -3.18
N ASP A 11 -21.51 -5.66 -3.05
CA ASP A 11 -22.11 -4.75 -4.03
C ASP A 11 -21.05 -4.02 -4.86
N ILE A 12 -20.00 -4.74 -5.29
CA ILE A 12 -18.85 -4.19 -5.99
C ILE A 12 -18.81 -4.71 -7.42
N ILE A 13 -18.70 -3.80 -8.38
CA ILE A 13 -18.43 -4.12 -9.79
C ILE A 13 -17.04 -3.54 -10.12
N VAL A 14 -16.15 -4.39 -10.61
CA VAL A 14 -14.82 -3.99 -11.04
C VAL A 14 -14.72 -4.14 -12.55
N VAL A 15 -14.40 -3.05 -13.24
CA VAL A 15 -14.07 -3.07 -14.66
C VAL A 15 -12.58 -2.81 -14.79
N SER A 16 -11.86 -3.72 -15.42
CA SER A 16 -10.40 -3.67 -15.50
C SER A 16 -9.88 -4.22 -16.83
N SER A 17 -8.70 -3.78 -17.22
CA SER A 17 -7.96 -4.37 -18.33
C SER A 17 -7.19 -5.60 -17.87
N VAL A 18 -6.56 -6.32 -18.81
CA VAL A 18 -5.72 -7.49 -18.55
C VAL A 18 -4.56 -7.20 -17.57
N SER A 19 -4.18 -5.93 -17.40
CA SER A 19 -3.15 -5.51 -16.44
C SER A 19 -3.49 -5.86 -14.98
N CYS A 20 -4.76 -6.09 -14.66
CA CYS A 20 -5.20 -6.56 -13.34
C CYS A 20 -4.68 -7.96 -12.96
N LEU A 21 -4.16 -8.73 -13.94
CA LEU A 21 -3.58 -10.06 -13.74
C LEU A 21 -2.11 -10.02 -13.33
N TYR A 22 -1.51 -8.84 -13.24
CA TYR A 22 -0.08 -8.69 -12.97
C TYR A 22 0.19 -7.91 -11.70
N GLY A 23 1.20 -8.36 -10.93
CA GLY A 23 1.92 -7.54 -9.99
C GLY A 23 1.13 -6.92 -8.84
N MET A 24 0.21 -7.67 -8.21
CA MET A 24 -0.42 -7.25 -6.96
C MET A 24 0.35 -7.80 -5.76
N ALA A 25 0.20 -7.15 -4.61
CA ALA A 25 0.71 -7.67 -3.35
C ALA A 25 -0.14 -8.82 -2.81
N ASP A 26 0.39 -9.56 -1.83
CA ASP A 26 -0.38 -10.58 -1.10
C ASP A 26 -1.58 -9.93 -0.39
N PRO A 27 -2.83 -10.31 -0.72
CA PRO A 27 -4.02 -9.75 -0.09
C PRO A 27 -4.06 -10.00 1.43
N THR A 28 -3.50 -11.11 1.91
CA THR A 28 -3.46 -11.44 3.34
C THR A 28 -2.49 -10.51 4.09
N ALA A 29 -1.31 -10.29 3.51
CA ALA A 29 -0.32 -9.37 4.06
C ALA A 29 -0.85 -7.93 4.09
N PHE A 30 -1.52 -7.50 3.03
CA PHE A 30 -2.15 -6.18 2.96
C PHE A 30 -3.28 -6.03 3.99
N ALA A 31 -4.18 -7.01 4.09
CA ALA A 31 -5.28 -7.01 5.05
C ALA A 31 -4.79 -6.96 6.50
N SER A 32 -3.68 -7.65 6.81
CA SER A 32 -3.09 -7.67 8.17
C SER A 32 -2.55 -6.32 8.64
N LYS A 33 -2.35 -5.36 7.71
CA LYS A 33 -1.85 -4.01 7.99
C LYS A 33 -2.97 -2.96 8.05
N VAL A 34 -4.22 -3.36 7.84
CA VAL A 34 -5.37 -2.46 8.02
C VAL A 34 -5.53 -2.19 9.51
N THR A 35 -5.52 -0.92 9.89
CA THR A 35 -5.81 -0.49 11.26
C THR A 35 -7.29 -0.17 11.38
N HIS A 36 -8.01 -0.98 12.13
CA HIS A 36 -9.41 -0.73 12.47
C HIS A 36 -9.47 0.09 13.75
N ILE A 37 -10.09 1.25 13.70
CA ILE A 37 -10.33 2.13 14.84
C ILE A 37 -11.82 2.39 14.99
N PHE A 38 -12.28 2.55 16.23
CA PHE A 38 -13.69 2.81 16.53
C PHE A 38 -13.82 3.70 17.77
N ARG A 39 -14.95 4.36 17.89
CA ARG A 39 -15.28 5.19 19.05
C ARG A 39 -15.31 4.34 20.32
N GLY A 40 -14.67 4.80 21.39
CA GLY A 40 -14.51 4.07 22.64
C GLY A 40 -13.33 3.08 22.66
N MET A 41 -12.54 3.02 21.58
CA MET A 41 -11.36 2.16 21.53
C MET A 41 -10.29 2.68 22.50
N LYS A 42 -9.85 1.79 23.40
CA LYS A 42 -8.75 2.09 24.35
C LYS A 42 -7.41 1.85 23.69
N ILE A 43 -6.77 2.91 23.28
CA ILE A 43 -5.47 2.91 22.65
C ILE A 43 -4.72 4.19 23.02
N ASP A 44 -3.44 4.05 23.35
CA ASP A 44 -2.57 5.22 23.51
C ASP A 44 -2.37 5.93 22.17
N ARG A 45 -2.44 7.28 22.17
CA ARG A 45 -2.30 8.08 20.95
C ARG A 45 -1.01 7.76 20.21
N ASP A 46 0.12 7.64 20.92
CA ASP A 46 1.42 7.36 20.28
C ASP A 46 1.47 5.93 19.72
N ALA A 47 0.71 4.99 20.29
CA ALA A 47 0.54 3.66 19.71
C ALA A 47 -0.24 3.72 18.38
N LEU A 48 -1.33 4.51 18.31
CA LEU A 48 -2.05 4.73 17.06
C LEU A 48 -1.17 5.40 16.00
N LEU A 49 -0.37 6.41 16.38
CA LEU A 49 0.56 7.06 15.47
C LEU A 49 1.61 6.10 14.90
N ARG A 50 2.08 5.13 15.71
CA ARG A 50 2.98 4.07 15.22
C ARG A 50 2.29 3.19 14.18
N CYS A 51 1.03 2.80 14.40
CA CYS A 51 0.26 2.06 13.39
C CYS A 51 0.19 2.83 12.06
N PHE A 52 0.00 4.15 12.09
CA PHE A 52 -0.01 4.98 10.88
C PHE A 52 1.36 5.03 10.19
N VAL A 53 2.44 5.18 10.95
CA VAL A 53 3.81 5.12 10.41
C VAL A 53 4.11 3.74 9.81
N ASP A 54 3.70 2.66 10.47
CA ASP A 54 3.86 1.29 9.98
C ASP A 54 3.01 0.99 8.74
N ALA A 55 1.94 1.77 8.53
CA ALA A 55 1.12 1.78 7.33
C ALA A 55 1.62 2.80 6.26
N PHE A 56 2.82 3.36 6.44
CA PHE A 56 3.51 4.32 5.57
C PHE A 56 2.86 5.70 5.45
N TYR A 57 2.04 6.10 6.41
CA TYR A 57 1.58 7.48 6.51
C TYR A 57 2.70 8.39 7.02
N VAL A 58 2.76 9.60 6.49
CA VAL A 58 3.77 10.60 6.83
C VAL A 58 3.18 11.66 7.75
N ASN A 59 3.85 11.95 8.87
CA ASN A 59 3.48 13.09 9.71
C ASN A 59 3.90 14.39 9.03
N ASN A 60 2.92 15.13 8.50
CA ASN A 60 3.15 16.41 7.83
C ASN A 60 2.13 17.45 8.27
N LYS A 61 2.60 18.47 9.02
CA LYS A 61 1.77 19.56 9.49
C LYS A 61 1.63 20.71 8.48
N VAL A 62 2.56 20.83 7.56
CA VAL A 62 2.63 21.94 6.61
C VAL A 62 1.81 21.63 5.37
N GLU A 63 2.01 20.46 4.80
CA GLU A 63 1.30 20.01 3.60
C GLU A 63 0.45 18.79 3.93
N PHE A 64 -0.82 19.04 4.30
CA PHE A 64 -1.76 17.98 4.63
C PHE A 64 -2.44 17.47 3.36
N LYS A 65 -1.95 16.33 2.86
CA LYS A 65 -2.41 15.66 1.64
C LYS A 65 -2.69 14.18 1.88
N SER A 66 -3.25 13.52 0.89
CA SER A 66 -3.48 12.07 0.90
C SER A 66 -2.20 11.30 1.28
N GLY A 67 -2.33 10.35 2.19
CA GLY A 67 -1.22 9.60 2.78
C GLY A 67 -0.50 10.31 3.94
N CYS A 68 -1.04 11.45 4.42
CA CYS A 68 -0.47 12.16 5.56
C CYS A 68 -1.38 12.11 6.79
N PHE A 69 -0.77 12.26 7.94
CA PHE A 69 -1.46 12.60 9.18
C PHE A 69 -0.80 13.81 9.85
N ARG A 70 -1.51 14.47 10.74
CA ARG A 70 -0.98 15.54 11.58
C ARG A 70 -1.56 15.46 12.99
N VAL A 71 -0.80 15.93 13.98
CA VAL A 71 -1.17 15.86 15.39
C VAL A 71 -1.25 17.27 15.96
N ASN A 72 -2.37 17.57 16.61
CA ASN A 72 -2.62 18.82 17.32
C ASN A 72 -3.20 18.53 18.70
N GLY A 73 -2.33 18.47 19.74
CA GLY A 73 -2.75 18.10 21.09
C GLY A 73 -3.33 16.69 21.13
N ASP A 74 -4.56 16.56 21.58
CA ASP A 74 -5.29 15.28 21.68
C ASP A 74 -6.07 14.93 20.40
N THR A 75 -5.84 15.66 19.33
CA THR A 75 -6.49 15.44 18.03
C THR A 75 -5.49 14.96 16.99
N VAL A 76 -5.86 13.94 16.24
CA VAL A 76 -5.10 13.40 15.10
C VAL A 76 -5.97 13.52 13.86
N ASP A 77 -5.53 14.33 12.90
CA ASP A 77 -6.14 14.38 11.57
C ASP A 77 -5.41 13.41 10.64
N LEU A 78 -6.15 12.56 9.96
CA LEU A 78 -5.66 11.58 8.98
C LEU A 78 -6.29 11.84 7.62
N PHE A 79 -5.45 11.93 6.57
CA PHE A 79 -5.93 11.96 5.20
C PHE A 79 -5.59 10.63 4.52
N PRO A 80 -6.57 9.72 4.33
CA PRO A 80 -6.33 8.40 3.76
C PRO A 80 -5.64 8.46 2.40
N ALA A 81 -4.73 7.51 2.15
CA ALA A 81 -4.06 7.39 0.86
C ALA A 81 -4.97 6.82 -0.22
N ILE A 82 -5.93 6.01 0.19
CA ILE A 82 -6.96 5.49 -0.70
C ILE A 82 -8.04 6.56 -0.77
N GLU A 83 -8.13 7.23 -1.91
CA GLU A 83 -9.18 8.21 -2.17
C GLU A 83 -10.55 7.54 -1.98
N THR A 84 -11.23 7.93 -0.92
CA THR A 84 -12.68 7.90 -0.89
C THR A 84 -13.15 8.92 -1.92
N PHE A 85 -14.29 8.68 -2.57
CA PHE A 85 -14.79 9.43 -3.73
C PHE A 85 -14.78 10.97 -3.60
N ASP A 86 -14.58 11.52 -2.39
CA ASP A 86 -14.74 12.93 -2.10
C ASP A 86 -13.50 13.61 -1.49
N GLY A 87 -12.33 12.95 -1.45
CA GLY A 87 -11.12 13.57 -0.86
C GLY A 87 -11.28 13.94 0.61
N VAL A 88 -11.99 13.12 1.37
CA VAL A 88 -12.34 13.36 2.78
C VAL A 88 -11.19 12.95 3.69
N ALA A 89 -10.90 13.79 4.70
CA ALA A 89 -10.00 13.45 5.80
C ALA A 89 -10.81 13.10 7.06
N TYR A 90 -10.15 12.46 8.01
CA TYR A 90 -10.76 12.07 9.28
C TYR A 90 -10.05 12.72 10.44
N ARG A 91 -10.83 13.19 11.41
CA ARG A 91 -10.39 13.74 12.68
C ARG A 91 -10.68 12.73 13.77
N ILE A 92 -9.66 12.35 14.52
CA ILE A 92 -9.72 11.40 15.62
C ILE A 92 -9.39 12.18 16.89
N GLU A 93 -10.35 12.31 17.79
CA GLU A 93 -10.22 13.04 19.04
C GLU A 93 -10.06 12.06 20.20
N PHE A 94 -9.08 12.30 21.06
CA PHE A 94 -8.77 11.48 22.21
C PHE A 94 -9.22 12.12 23.50
N TRP A 95 -9.75 11.29 24.41
CA TRP A 95 -9.91 11.62 25.81
C TRP A 95 -9.01 10.69 26.64
N GLY A 96 -7.84 11.19 27.06
CA GLY A 96 -6.81 10.36 27.66
C GLY A 96 -6.31 9.28 26.69
N ASN A 97 -6.52 8.00 27.05
CA ASN A 97 -6.12 6.85 26.23
C ASN A 97 -7.33 6.18 25.55
N GLU A 98 -8.35 6.94 25.23
CA GLU A 98 -9.55 6.43 24.57
C GLU A 98 -9.91 7.34 23.38
N ILE A 99 -10.34 6.75 22.27
CA ILE A 99 -10.89 7.51 21.13
C ILE A 99 -12.31 7.92 21.48
N ASP A 100 -12.50 9.22 21.71
CA ASP A 100 -13.81 9.79 22.09
C ASP A 100 -14.69 10.03 20.88
N ARG A 101 -14.08 10.52 19.78
CA ARG A 101 -14.83 10.92 18.58
C ARG A 101 -14.01 10.65 17.32
N ILE A 102 -14.71 10.26 16.25
CA ILE A 102 -14.17 10.18 14.89
C ILE A 102 -15.12 10.99 14.00
N ALA A 103 -14.59 11.97 13.25
CA ALA A 103 -15.38 12.79 12.34
C ALA A 103 -14.70 12.88 10.99
N SER A 104 -15.49 12.83 9.92
CA SER A 104 -15.03 13.14 8.57
C SER A 104 -15.09 14.65 8.32
N PHE A 105 -14.11 15.18 7.58
CA PHE A 105 -14.06 16.60 7.26
C PHE A 105 -13.42 16.88 5.90
N GLU A 106 -13.74 18.04 5.34
CA GLU A 106 -13.13 18.53 4.10
C GLU A 106 -11.74 19.13 4.40
N PRO A 107 -10.64 18.58 3.83
CA PRO A 107 -9.28 18.97 4.20
C PRO A 107 -8.93 20.45 3.96
N LEU A 108 -9.52 21.07 2.93
CA LEU A 108 -9.23 22.46 2.55
C LEU A 108 -9.93 23.46 3.45
N SER A 109 -11.21 23.27 3.72
CA SER A 109 -12.01 24.20 4.53
C SER A 109 -11.98 23.87 6.02
N GLY A 110 -11.65 22.63 6.39
CA GLY A 110 -11.76 22.11 7.75
C GLY A 110 -13.20 21.86 8.20
N ARG A 111 -14.19 21.99 7.29
CA ARG A 111 -15.61 21.78 7.58
C ARG A 111 -15.89 20.32 7.85
N GLU A 112 -16.46 20.01 9.01
CA GLU A 112 -16.93 18.68 9.34
C GLU A 112 -18.11 18.28 8.44
N ILE A 113 -18.12 17.00 8.05
CA ILE A 113 -19.13 16.42 7.16
C ILE A 113 -20.06 15.53 7.98
N ASP A 114 -19.49 14.51 8.66
CA ASP A 114 -20.27 13.52 9.40
C ASP A 114 -19.44 12.87 10.50
N GLU A 115 -20.11 12.35 11.55
CA GLU A 115 -19.47 11.52 12.58
C GLU A 115 -19.45 10.05 12.13
N GLN A 116 -18.38 9.36 12.51
CA GLN A 116 -18.16 7.96 12.19
C GLN A 116 -18.02 7.15 13.48
N GLU A 117 -18.69 6.01 13.55
CA GLU A 117 -18.52 5.09 14.68
C GLU A 117 -17.23 4.27 14.55
N GLU A 118 -16.80 3.99 13.32
CA GLU A 118 -15.60 3.22 13.02
C GLU A 118 -14.92 3.68 11.73
N LEU A 119 -13.64 3.43 11.61
CA LEU A 119 -12.83 3.72 10.42
C LEU A 119 -11.78 2.63 10.19
N ASN A 120 -11.70 2.14 8.96
CA ASN A 120 -10.63 1.26 8.51
C ASN A 120 -9.55 2.09 7.80
N VAL A 121 -8.37 2.13 8.38
CA VAL A 121 -7.20 2.82 7.82
C VAL A 121 -6.35 1.82 7.06
N TYR A 122 -6.34 1.95 5.75
CA TYR A 122 -5.57 1.09 4.85
C TYR A 122 -4.15 1.64 4.64
N PRO A 123 -3.15 0.78 4.43
CA PRO A 123 -1.80 1.23 4.11
C PRO A 123 -1.75 2.10 2.85
N THR A 124 -0.80 3.03 2.82
CA THR A 124 -0.60 3.94 1.67
C THR A 124 -0.04 3.25 0.44
N ASN A 125 0.58 2.07 0.62
CA ASN A 125 1.17 1.27 -0.46
C ASN A 125 0.65 -0.16 -0.38
N LEU A 126 0.42 -0.77 -1.54
CA LEU A 126 0.05 -2.18 -1.65
C LEU A 126 1.16 -3.13 -1.19
N PHE A 127 2.41 -2.81 -1.51
CA PHE A 127 3.57 -3.63 -1.18
C PHE A 127 4.13 -3.30 0.21
N VAL A 128 3.27 -3.43 1.24
CA VAL A 128 3.67 -3.24 2.63
C VAL A 128 4.39 -4.48 3.14
N THR A 129 5.66 -4.33 3.50
CA THR A 129 6.46 -5.41 4.09
C THR A 129 7.25 -4.89 5.29
N SER A 130 7.75 -5.79 6.15
CA SER A 130 8.59 -5.38 7.28
C SER A 130 9.94 -4.82 6.79
N LYS A 131 10.60 -4.01 7.63
CA LYS A 131 11.93 -3.47 7.31
C LYS A 131 12.96 -4.57 7.08
N GLU A 132 12.87 -5.66 7.87
CA GLU A 132 13.74 -6.84 7.75
C GLU A 132 13.52 -7.51 6.40
N ARG A 133 12.27 -7.74 6.03
CA ARG A 133 11.93 -8.34 4.74
C ARG A 133 12.32 -7.46 3.56
N MET A 134 12.19 -6.14 3.70
CA MET A 134 12.65 -5.17 2.70
C MET A 134 14.16 -5.27 2.50
N ALA A 135 14.93 -5.33 3.59
CA ALA A 135 16.39 -5.46 3.51
C ALA A 135 16.81 -6.79 2.85
N GLU A 136 16.14 -7.91 3.19
CA GLU A 136 16.36 -9.20 2.55
C GLU A 136 16.05 -9.16 1.05
N ALA A 137 14.91 -8.58 0.67
CA ALA A 137 14.49 -8.44 -0.72
C ALA A 137 15.52 -7.64 -1.53
N ILE A 138 15.98 -6.50 -1.01
CA ILE A 138 17.02 -5.67 -1.65
C ILE A 138 18.30 -6.48 -1.86
N GLY A 139 18.74 -7.23 -0.85
CA GLY A 139 19.93 -8.08 -0.98
C GLY A 139 19.78 -9.17 -2.03
N GLN A 140 18.61 -9.82 -2.11
CA GLN A 140 18.32 -10.83 -3.12
C GLN A 140 18.26 -10.25 -4.54
N ILE A 141 17.64 -9.07 -4.72
CA ILE A 141 17.60 -8.36 -6.00
C ILE A 141 19.00 -8.03 -6.47
N ASP A 142 19.87 -7.52 -5.58
CA ASP A 142 21.25 -7.15 -5.91
C ASP A 142 22.08 -8.37 -6.37
N VAL A 143 21.94 -9.50 -5.69
CA VAL A 143 22.58 -10.76 -6.08
C VAL A 143 22.09 -11.25 -7.46
N ASP A 144 20.79 -11.22 -7.71
CA ASP A 144 20.22 -11.67 -8.99
C ASP A 144 20.55 -10.69 -10.12
N LEU A 145 20.63 -9.38 -9.82
CA LEU A 145 21.14 -8.37 -10.77
C LEU A 145 22.55 -8.70 -11.22
N GLY A 146 23.46 -8.98 -10.27
CA GLY A 146 24.84 -9.36 -10.59
C GLY A 146 24.91 -10.55 -11.57
N LYS A 147 24.20 -11.62 -11.26
CA LYS A 147 24.12 -12.82 -12.13
C LYS A 147 23.59 -12.49 -13.52
N GLN A 148 22.52 -11.68 -13.62
CA GLN A 148 21.90 -11.36 -14.89
C GLN A 148 22.77 -10.43 -15.74
N VAL A 149 23.48 -9.51 -15.12
CA VAL A 149 24.46 -8.60 -15.78
C VAL A 149 25.62 -9.42 -16.35
N GLU A 150 26.17 -10.36 -15.60
CA GLU A 150 27.23 -11.27 -16.08
C GLU A 150 26.75 -12.10 -17.26
N TYR A 151 25.56 -12.73 -17.15
CA TYR A 151 24.95 -13.49 -18.24
C TYR A 151 24.81 -12.65 -19.52
N PHE A 152 24.33 -11.40 -19.44
CA PHE A 152 24.22 -10.55 -20.62
C PHE A 152 25.57 -10.20 -21.24
N LYS A 153 26.64 -10.04 -20.44
CA LYS A 153 28.00 -9.84 -20.95
C LYS A 153 28.52 -11.09 -21.69
N GLU A 154 28.29 -12.27 -21.11
CA GLU A 154 28.74 -13.55 -21.69
C GLU A 154 28.09 -13.82 -23.05
N ILE A 155 26.79 -13.49 -23.21
CA ILE A 155 26.08 -13.67 -24.51
C ILE A 155 26.26 -12.50 -25.47
N GLY A 156 27.22 -11.58 -25.21
CA GLY A 156 27.56 -10.49 -26.11
C GLY A 156 26.55 -9.31 -26.13
N LYS A 157 25.80 -9.10 -25.03
CA LYS A 157 24.81 -8.03 -24.87
C LYS A 157 25.22 -6.98 -23.82
N PRO A 158 26.35 -6.29 -23.99
CA PRO A 158 26.86 -5.35 -22.98
C PRO A 158 25.98 -4.11 -22.78
N TYR A 159 25.24 -3.69 -23.81
CA TYR A 159 24.31 -2.53 -23.68
C TYR A 159 23.11 -2.88 -22.82
N GLU A 160 22.54 -4.07 -22.99
CA GLU A 160 21.43 -4.57 -22.18
C GLU A 160 21.88 -4.77 -20.71
N ALA A 161 23.10 -5.31 -20.52
CA ALA A 161 23.72 -5.44 -19.20
C ALA A 161 23.82 -4.08 -18.48
N LYS A 162 24.32 -3.05 -19.17
CA LYS A 162 24.45 -1.71 -18.63
C LYS A 162 23.10 -1.10 -18.29
N ARG A 163 22.14 -1.14 -19.21
CA ARG A 163 20.78 -0.59 -18.99
C ARG A 163 20.05 -1.26 -17.84
N LEU A 164 20.15 -2.60 -17.73
CA LEU A 164 19.56 -3.34 -16.62
C LEU A 164 20.19 -2.89 -15.30
N TYR A 165 21.50 -2.84 -15.24
CA TYR A 165 22.24 -2.40 -14.04
C TYR A 165 21.83 -1.00 -13.59
N GLU A 166 21.89 -0.01 -14.48
CA GLU A 166 21.54 1.38 -14.18
C GLU A 166 20.09 1.51 -13.70
N ARG A 167 19.15 0.80 -14.34
CA ARG A 167 17.74 0.82 -13.96
C ARG A 167 17.51 0.22 -12.58
N VAL A 168 18.02 -0.99 -12.32
CA VAL A 168 17.77 -1.68 -11.06
C VAL A 168 18.46 -0.99 -9.90
N VAL A 169 19.68 -0.48 -10.08
CA VAL A 169 20.37 0.30 -9.03
C VAL A 169 19.56 1.54 -8.65
N PHE A 170 19.05 2.28 -9.62
CA PHE A 170 18.18 3.43 -9.37
C PHE A 170 16.89 3.01 -8.63
N ASP A 171 16.22 1.94 -9.07
CA ASP A 171 15.02 1.43 -8.41
C ASP A 171 15.31 1.00 -6.95
N LEU A 172 16.46 0.35 -6.69
CA LEU A 172 16.89 -0.03 -5.34
C LEU A 172 17.18 1.18 -4.43
N GLU A 173 17.75 2.25 -4.97
CA GLU A 173 17.95 3.51 -4.23
C GLU A 173 16.59 4.11 -3.84
N MET A 174 15.65 4.17 -4.78
CA MET A 174 14.29 4.66 -4.51
C MET A 174 13.56 3.81 -3.45
N ILE A 175 13.71 2.48 -3.52
CA ILE A 175 13.12 1.57 -2.53
C ILE A 175 13.75 1.78 -1.13
N ARG A 176 15.08 1.99 -1.04
CA ARG A 176 15.77 2.26 0.24
C ARG A 176 15.32 3.57 0.88
N GLU A 177 15.22 4.63 0.07
CA GLU A 177 14.95 5.98 0.58
C GLU A 177 13.46 6.24 0.81
N LEU A 178 12.62 5.77 -0.11
CA LEU A 178 11.18 6.09 -0.14
C LEU A 178 10.26 4.88 0.16
N GLY A 179 10.83 3.67 0.25
CA GLY A 179 10.04 2.44 0.36
C GLY A 179 9.29 2.04 -0.91
N HIS A 180 9.53 2.73 -2.04
CA HIS A 180 8.77 2.57 -3.28
C HIS A 180 9.62 2.98 -4.50
N CYS A 181 9.36 2.33 -5.66
CA CYS A 181 9.86 2.78 -6.97
C CYS A 181 8.78 2.62 -8.04
N SER A 182 8.98 3.26 -9.19
CA SER A 182 8.10 3.04 -10.36
C SER A 182 8.29 1.63 -10.90
N GLY A 183 7.21 0.85 -11.01
CA GLY A 183 7.26 -0.54 -11.43
C GLY A 183 7.67 -1.51 -10.31
N ILE A 184 7.42 -1.15 -9.05
CA ILE A 184 7.73 -1.99 -7.88
C ILE A 184 7.12 -3.39 -7.97
N GLU A 185 6.02 -3.54 -8.71
CA GLU A 185 5.38 -4.82 -9.01
C GLU A 185 6.32 -5.82 -9.71
N ASN A 186 7.32 -5.35 -10.45
CA ASN A 186 8.33 -6.20 -11.08
C ASN A 186 9.24 -6.90 -10.06
N TYR A 187 9.30 -6.37 -8.84
CA TYR A 187 10.06 -6.91 -7.72
C TYR A 187 9.19 -7.69 -6.72
N SER A 188 7.87 -7.84 -6.99
CA SER A 188 6.89 -8.44 -6.07
C SER A 188 7.34 -9.78 -5.50
N ARG A 189 7.98 -10.64 -6.31
CA ARG A 189 8.50 -11.95 -5.90
C ARG A 189 9.42 -11.87 -4.67
N TYR A 190 10.25 -10.84 -4.59
CA TYR A 190 11.20 -10.68 -3.49
C TYR A 190 10.51 -10.19 -2.22
N PHE A 191 9.47 -9.37 -2.35
CA PHE A 191 8.72 -8.85 -1.21
C PHE A 191 7.78 -9.86 -0.58
N ASP A 192 7.14 -10.70 -1.38
CA ASP A 192 6.21 -11.73 -0.91
C ASP A 192 6.88 -13.11 -0.68
N GLY A 193 8.15 -13.25 -1.08
CA GLY A 193 8.95 -14.45 -0.83
C GLY A 193 8.64 -15.64 -1.72
N ARG A 194 7.97 -15.41 -2.85
CA ARG A 194 7.69 -16.45 -3.84
C ARG A 194 8.98 -16.97 -4.51
N ASN A 195 8.96 -18.24 -4.87
CA ASN A 195 10.02 -18.83 -5.70
C ASN A 195 9.92 -18.35 -7.15
N ALA A 196 11.03 -18.48 -7.88
CA ALA A 196 11.03 -18.23 -9.32
C ALA A 196 10.08 -19.20 -10.03
N GLY A 197 9.20 -18.67 -10.91
CA GLY A 197 8.19 -19.43 -11.63
C GLY A 197 6.84 -19.57 -10.93
N GLU A 198 6.72 -19.18 -9.66
CA GLU A 198 5.43 -19.13 -8.99
C GLU A 198 4.61 -17.94 -9.50
N ARG A 199 3.30 -18.17 -9.64
CA ARG A 199 2.34 -17.15 -10.10
C ARG A 199 2.33 -15.95 -9.15
N PRO A 200 2.40 -14.70 -9.65
CA PRO A 200 2.20 -13.52 -8.82
C PRO A 200 0.75 -13.42 -8.36
N TYR A 201 0.55 -12.73 -7.24
CA TYR A 201 -0.78 -12.28 -6.87
C TYR A 201 -1.32 -11.30 -7.89
N CYS A 202 -2.62 -11.34 -8.13
CA CYS A 202 -3.32 -10.47 -9.04
C CYS A 202 -4.60 -9.93 -8.41
N LEU A 203 -5.29 -9.04 -9.09
CA LEU A 203 -6.52 -8.44 -8.55
C LEU A 203 -7.59 -9.50 -8.22
N LEU A 204 -7.62 -10.62 -8.95
CA LEU A 204 -8.58 -11.70 -8.69
C LEU A 204 -8.38 -12.37 -7.33
N ASP A 205 -7.16 -12.33 -6.78
CA ASP A 205 -6.87 -12.89 -5.45
C ASP A 205 -7.48 -12.07 -4.30
N TYR A 206 -7.94 -10.85 -4.58
CA TYR A 206 -8.64 -9.98 -3.63
C TYR A 206 -10.14 -10.19 -3.60
N PHE A 207 -10.71 -10.90 -4.60
CA PHE A 207 -12.13 -11.17 -4.65
C PHE A 207 -12.52 -12.24 -3.63
N PRO A 208 -13.77 -12.21 -3.11
CA PRO A 208 -14.32 -13.33 -2.35
C PRO A 208 -14.37 -14.58 -3.23
N LYS A 209 -14.48 -15.76 -2.61
CA LYS A 209 -14.53 -17.04 -3.35
C LYS A 209 -15.73 -17.14 -4.30
N ASP A 210 -16.80 -16.42 -4.01
CA ASP A 210 -18.05 -16.39 -4.79
C ASP A 210 -18.16 -15.04 -5.51
N PHE A 211 -17.73 -14.99 -6.77
CA PHE A 211 -17.84 -13.81 -7.63
C PHE A 211 -18.09 -14.21 -9.08
N LEU A 212 -18.71 -13.33 -9.85
CA LEU A 212 -18.93 -13.50 -11.28
C LEU A 212 -17.76 -12.84 -12.05
N LEU A 213 -17.08 -13.62 -12.87
CA LEU A 213 -16.06 -13.12 -13.81
C LEU A 213 -16.64 -13.10 -15.22
N VAL A 214 -16.61 -11.93 -15.85
CA VAL A 214 -16.97 -11.74 -17.26
C VAL A 214 -15.71 -11.35 -18.02
N ILE A 215 -15.31 -12.18 -19.00
CA ILE A 215 -14.14 -11.93 -19.85
C ILE A 215 -14.68 -11.52 -21.23
N ASP A 216 -14.44 -10.26 -21.57
CA ASP A 216 -14.73 -9.75 -22.91
C ASP A 216 -13.51 -9.93 -23.81
N GLU A 217 -13.74 -10.05 -25.13
CA GLU A 217 -12.68 -10.20 -26.14
C GLU A 217 -11.67 -11.35 -25.82
N SER A 218 -12.18 -12.46 -25.28
CA SER A 218 -11.35 -13.59 -24.77
C SER A 218 -10.57 -14.34 -25.85
N HIS A 219 -10.70 -13.94 -27.12
CA HIS A 219 -9.97 -14.46 -28.27
C HIS A 219 -8.67 -13.70 -28.57
N VAL A 220 -8.38 -12.61 -27.87
CA VAL A 220 -7.20 -11.77 -28.03
C VAL A 220 -6.01 -12.32 -27.26
#